data_ec687cc1160f181ab0933b29678f83b2
#
_entry.id   ec687cc1160f181ab0933b29678f83b2
#
_cell.length_a   1.000
_cell.length_b   1.000
_cell.length_c   1.000
_cell.angle_alpha   90.00
_cell.angle_beta   90.00
_cell.angle_gamma   90.00
#
_symmetry.space_group_name_H-M   'P 1'
#
loop_
_entity.id
_entity.type
_entity.pdbx_description
1 polymer ?
#
loop_
_entity_poly.entity_id
_entity_poly.type
_entity_poly.pdbx_seq_one_letter_code
_entity_poly.pdbx_strand_id
1 'polypeptide(L)'
;MKIGKYNFDFWSWTEKAELVELDKINPQDDPVRPELDNNFRTSNGRKIYGLKNGDNIEGVICVAYTKEIPTTEKELELMSVPIEQSCIAIAYTVWSLKKGAGRRIISELLKFVKTCDNIQSLVTLSPLTPMATHFHIRNGAKLIKINPTTQNFEYK
;
A
#
# COMPACT_ATOMS: atom_id res chain seq x y z
N MET A 1 9.22 -19.91 -29.41
CA MET A 1 8.79 -20.16 -29.12
C MET A 1 7.86 -20.48 -29.18
N LYS A 2 7.44 -20.16 -29.85
CA LYS A 2 6.67 -20.17 -29.93
C LYS A 2 6.25 -21.01 -29.56
N ILE A 3 6.11 -21.39 -29.48
CA ILE A 3 5.89 -21.71 -28.68
C ILE A 3 6.15 -21.49 -27.63
N GLY A 4 6.53 -21.66 -26.98
CA GLY A 4 7.22 -21.09 -25.87
C GLY A 4 7.37 -19.61 -25.95
N LYS A 5 7.40 -19.14 -27.09
CA LYS A 5 7.54 -17.73 -27.38
C LYS A 5 6.39 -16.91 -26.82
N TYR A 6 5.18 -17.42 -26.87
CA TYR A 6 4.05 -16.71 -26.31
C TYR A 6 4.15 -16.53 -24.83
N ASN A 7 4.60 -17.56 -24.14
CA ASN A 7 4.75 -17.48 -22.70
C ASN A 7 5.76 -16.41 -22.33
N PHE A 8 6.80 -16.30 -23.11
CA PHE A 8 7.82 -15.30 -22.89
C PHE A 8 7.26 -13.89 -23.02
N ASP A 9 6.49 -13.61 -24.05
CA ASP A 9 5.89 -12.30 -24.27
C ASP A 9 4.89 -11.95 -23.17
N PHE A 10 4.11 -12.93 -22.75
CA PHE A 10 3.17 -12.74 -21.67
C PHE A 10 3.89 -12.37 -20.36
N TRP A 11 4.94 -13.08 -20.02
CA TRP A 11 5.72 -12.78 -18.83
C TRP A 11 6.29 -11.37 -18.86
N SER A 12 6.89 -11.00 -19.95
CA SER A 12 7.44 -9.68 -20.14
C SER A 12 6.39 -8.60 -19.95
N TRP A 13 5.19 -8.85 -20.45
CA TRP A 13 4.09 -7.90 -20.38
C TRP A 13 3.60 -7.70 -18.95
N THR A 14 3.42 -8.78 -18.19
CA THR A 14 2.94 -8.68 -16.81
C THR A 14 3.97 -8.05 -15.87
N GLU A 15 5.25 -8.21 -16.18
CA GLU A 15 6.31 -7.65 -15.36
C GLU A 15 6.49 -6.15 -15.54
N LYS A 16 5.81 -5.55 -16.49
CA LYS A 16 5.92 -4.12 -16.74
C LYS A 16 5.08 -3.24 -15.82
N ALA A 17 4.22 -3.84 -15.01
CA ALA A 17 3.45 -3.07 -14.04
C ALA A 17 4.40 -2.47 -13.00
N GLU A 18 4.22 -1.17 -12.72
CA GLU A 18 5.13 -0.47 -11.83
C GLU A 18 4.38 0.43 -10.85
N LEU A 19 5.05 0.74 -9.75
CA LEU A 19 4.52 1.63 -8.74
C LEU A 19 4.73 3.08 -9.18
N VAL A 20 3.66 3.87 -9.20
CA VAL A 20 3.73 5.29 -9.53
C VAL A 20 2.99 6.10 -8.47
N GLU A 21 3.40 7.35 -8.28
CA GLU A 21 2.70 8.25 -7.38
C GLU A 21 1.52 8.88 -8.11
N LEU A 22 0.37 8.97 -7.44
CA LEU A 22 -0.86 9.56 -7.99
C LEU A 22 -1.20 10.84 -7.23
N ASP A 23 -1.70 11.85 -7.96
CA ASP A 23 -2.12 13.11 -7.34
C ASP A 23 -3.46 12.98 -6.65
N LYS A 24 -4.32 12.09 -7.15
CA LYS A 24 -5.68 11.93 -6.63
C LYS A 24 -6.27 10.60 -7.07
N ILE A 25 -7.31 10.19 -6.35
CA ILE A 25 -8.16 9.04 -6.69
C ILE A 25 -9.62 9.46 -6.47
N ASN A 26 -10.55 8.59 -6.85
CA ASN A 26 -11.94 8.76 -6.45
C ASN A 26 -12.11 8.07 -5.09
N PRO A 27 -12.36 8.82 -4.00
CA PRO A 27 -12.47 8.19 -2.67
C PRO A 27 -13.55 7.11 -2.59
N GLN A 28 -14.57 7.17 -3.44
CA GLN A 28 -15.63 6.16 -3.45
C GLN A 28 -15.14 4.81 -3.95
N ASP A 29 -13.99 4.75 -4.61
CA ASP A 29 -13.40 3.49 -5.04
C ASP A 29 -12.69 2.76 -3.89
N ASP A 30 -12.43 3.46 -2.78
CA ASP A 30 -11.76 2.87 -1.62
C ASP A 30 -12.76 2.11 -0.75
N PRO A 31 -12.70 0.77 -0.71
CA PRO A 31 -13.66 0.01 0.08
C PRO A 31 -13.36 0.01 1.58
N VAL A 32 -12.20 0.53 1.97
CA VAL A 32 -11.73 0.48 3.37
C VAL A 32 -12.01 1.79 4.07
N ARG A 33 -11.62 2.92 3.46
CA ARG A 33 -11.74 4.24 4.08
C ARG A 33 -12.25 5.28 3.08
N PRO A 34 -13.48 5.10 2.57
CA PRO A 34 -14.02 6.03 1.55
C PRO A 34 -14.25 7.43 2.09
N GLU A 35 -14.27 7.60 3.40
CA GLU A 35 -14.46 8.90 4.04
C GLU A 35 -13.23 9.81 3.94
N LEU A 36 -12.05 9.27 3.60
CA LEU A 36 -10.82 10.08 3.50
C LEU A 36 -10.73 10.74 2.13
N ASP A 37 -10.65 12.06 2.11
CA ASP A 37 -10.54 12.81 0.86
C ASP A 37 -9.10 12.82 0.34
N ASN A 38 -8.91 13.39 -0.85
CA ASN A 38 -7.58 13.44 -1.47
C ASN A 38 -6.62 14.35 -0.71
N ASN A 39 -7.15 15.39 -0.06
CA ASN A 39 -6.30 16.28 0.72
C ASN A 39 -5.65 15.52 1.89
N PHE A 40 -6.44 14.70 2.59
CA PHE A 40 -5.88 13.84 3.64
C PHE A 40 -4.80 12.93 3.08
N ARG A 41 -5.08 12.30 1.94
CA ARG A 41 -4.22 11.25 1.37
C ARG A 41 -2.89 11.79 0.83
N THR A 42 -2.78 13.09 0.63
CA THR A 42 -1.59 13.70 0.01
C THR A 42 -0.92 14.77 0.85
N SER A 43 -1.42 15.05 2.05
CA SER A 43 -0.85 16.09 2.93
C SER A 43 0.21 15.52 3.86
N ASN A 44 1.14 16.39 4.28
CA ASN A 44 2.15 16.07 5.30
C ASN A 44 2.97 14.81 4.99
N GLY A 45 3.34 14.63 3.72
CA GLY A 45 4.15 13.48 3.31
C GLY A 45 3.36 12.23 3.01
N ARG A 46 2.03 12.23 3.22
CA ARG A 46 1.21 11.08 2.83
C ARG A 46 1.13 11.01 1.31
N LYS A 47 1.13 9.81 0.77
CA LYS A 47 1.20 9.55 -0.67
C LYS A 47 0.15 8.55 -1.11
N ILE A 48 -0.34 8.73 -2.33
CA ILE A 48 -1.15 7.74 -3.03
C ILE A 48 -0.27 7.10 -4.07
N TYR A 49 -0.16 5.77 -4.04
CA TYR A 49 0.57 5.04 -5.08
C TYR A 49 -0.40 4.18 -5.87
N GLY A 50 -0.18 4.11 -7.17
CA GLY A 50 -0.91 3.24 -8.06
C GLY A 50 0.00 2.19 -8.68
N LEU A 51 -0.56 1.03 -8.97
CA LEU A 51 0.10 0.00 -9.76
C LEU A 51 -0.30 0.24 -11.21
N LYS A 52 0.62 0.76 -12.00
CA LYS A 52 0.35 1.17 -13.37
C LYS A 52 0.85 0.13 -14.35
N ASN A 53 -0.02 -0.29 -15.26
CA ASN A 53 0.31 -1.20 -16.34
C ASN A 53 -0.17 -0.55 -17.65
N GLY A 54 0.78 -0.04 -18.46
CA GLY A 54 0.44 0.78 -19.61
C GLY A 54 -0.26 2.05 -19.15
N ASP A 55 -1.46 2.29 -19.65
CA ASP A 55 -2.26 3.47 -19.28
C ASP A 55 -3.23 3.18 -18.13
N ASN A 56 -3.24 1.95 -17.62
CA ASN A 56 -4.23 1.51 -16.63
C ASN A 56 -3.64 1.48 -15.22
N ILE A 57 -4.42 1.94 -14.25
CA ILE A 57 -4.12 1.76 -12.83
C ILE A 57 -4.86 0.52 -12.35
N GLU A 58 -4.14 -0.48 -11.91
CA GLU A 58 -4.71 -1.79 -11.55
C GLU A 58 -4.92 -1.97 -10.06
N GLY A 59 -4.28 -1.16 -9.25
CA GLY A 59 -4.42 -1.19 -7.81
C GLY A 59 -3.98 0.13 -7.23
N VAL A 60 -4.40 0.40 -5.99
CA VAL A 60 -4.06 1.64 -5.29
C VAL A 60 -3.69 1.31 -3.84
N ILE A 61 -2.69 2.00 -3.33
CA ILE A 61 -2.30 1.91 -1.92
C ILE A 61 -1.99 3.32 -1.41
N CYS A 62 -2.51 3.65 -0.23
CA CYS A 62 -2.25 4.94 0.41
C CYS A 62 -1.31 4.72 1.58
N VAL A 63 -0.30 5.57 1.67
CA VAL A 63 0.82 5.38 2.59
C VAL A 63 1.11 6.68 3.34
N ALA A 64 1.31 6.55 4.65
CA ALA A 64 1.85 7.62 5.48
C ALA A 64 3.25 7.21 5.92
N TYR A 65 4.09 8.20 6.15
CA TYR A 65 5.45 7.97 6.65
C TYR A 65 5.52 8.55 8.05
N THR A 66 6.03 7.77 9.01
CA THR A 66 5.99 8.12 10.42
C THR A 66 7.28 7.74 11.11
N LYS A 67 7.43 8.17 12.36
CA LYS A 67 8.53 7.73 13.24
C LYS A 67 8.08 6.63 14.20
N GLU A 68 6.76 6.52 14.43
CA GLU A 68 6.17 5.53 15.32
C GLU A 68 4.96 4.91 14.65
N ILE A 69 4.47 3.80 15.19
CA ILE A 69 3.35 3.08 14.59
C ILE A 69 2.04 3.66 15.13
N PRO A 70 1.21 4.26 14.25
CA PRO A 70 -0.10 4.76 14.66
C PRO A 70 -1.07 3.62 14.90
N THR A 71 -2.00 3.82 15.83
CA THR A 71 -3.03 2.84 16.15
C THR A 71 -4.44 3.32 15.79
N THR A 72 -4.57 4.59 15.39
CA THR A 72 -5.83 5.19 14.92
C THR A 72 -5.57 6.07 13.73
N GLU A 73 -6.65 6.44 12.99
CA GLU A 73 -6.54 7.40 11.90
C GLU A 73 -6.05 8.76 12.39
N LYS A 74 -6.49 9.14 13.57
CA LYS A 74 -6.08 10.42 14.18
C LYS A 74 -4.57 10.44 14.43
N GLU A 75 -4.06 9.34 14.99
CA GLU A 75 -2.61 9.23 15.20
C GLU A 75 -1.86 9.21 13.88
N LEU A 76 -2.39 8.52 12.88
CA LEU A 76 -1.78 8.50 11.55
C LEU A 76 -1.61 9.93 11.02
N GLU A 77 -2.65 10.72 11.13
CA GLU A 77 -2.63 12.11 10.67
C GLU A 77 -1.59 12.93 11.44
N LEU A 78 -1.61 12.83 12.77
CA LEU A 78 -0.72 13.62 13.62
C LEU A 78 0.74 13.20 13.50
N MET A 79 1.00 11.92 13.25
CA MET A 79 2.35 11.38 13.17
C MET A 79 2.98 11.50 11.79
N SER A 80 2.20 11.83 10.76
CA SER A 80 2.70 11.89 9.38
C SER A 80 3.75 12.97 9.22
N VAL A 81 4.85 12.62 8.57
CA VAL A 81 5.97 13.52 8.26
C VAL A 81 6.47 13.24 6.85
N PRO A 82 7.25 14.14 6.25
CA PRO A 82 7.90 13.85 4.97
C PRO A 82 8.73 12.57 5.05
N ILE A 83 8.84 11.86 3.94
CA ILE A 83 9.52 10.57 3.90
C ILE A 83 10.95 10.64 4.45
N GLU A 84 11.68 11.72 4.15
CA GLU A 84 13.07 11.89 4.62
C GLU A 84 13.20 12.02 6.13
N GLN A 85 12.11 12.33 6.82
CA GLN A 85 12.11 12.49 8.28
C GLN A 85 11.57 11.30 9.01
N SER A 86 11.18 10.27 8.27
CA SER A 86 10.48 9.11 8.82
C SER A 86 11.40 7.90 8.92
N CYS A 87 10.92 6.85 9.58
CA CYS A 87 11.59 5.56 9.59
C CYS A 87 10.63 4.39 9.38
N ILE A 88 9.35 4.66 9.23
CA ILE A 88 8.33 3.60 9.02
C ILE A 88 7.39 4.06 7.92
N ALA A 89 7.05 3.14 7.01
CA ALA A 89 6.00 3.34 6.01
C ALA A 89 4.73 2.68 6.54
N ILE A 90 3.63 3.42 6.56
CA ILE A 90 2.33 2.92 7.05
C ILE A 90 1.35 2.82 5.89
N ALA A 91 1.01 1.60 5.50
CA ALA A 91 -0.04 1.36 4.51
C ALA A 91 -1.38 1.35 5.25
N TYR A 92 -2.25 2.32 4.96
CA TYR A 92 -3.51 2.44 5.71
C TYR A 92 -4.74 2.10 4.88
N THR A 93 -4.62 2.02 3.56
CA THR A 93 -5.68 1.48 2.72
C THR A 93 -5.08 0.95 1.43
N VAL A 94 -5.63 -0.16 0.95
CA VAL A 94 -5.19 -0.80 -0.29
C VAL A 94 -6.41 -1.43 -0.95
N TRP A 95 -6.52 -1.27 -2.27
CA TRP A 95 -7.58 -1.95 -3.00
C TRP A 95 -7.16 -2.29 -4.42
N SER A 96 -7.84 -3.26 -4.99
CA SER A 96 -7.58 -3.75 -6.34
C SER A 96 -8.66 -3.26 -7.30
N LEU A 97 -8.24 -2.84 -8.48
CA LEU A 97 -9.12 -2.59 -9.61
C LEU A 97 -9.05 -3.73 -10.60
N LYS A 98 -8.11 -4.66 -10.38
CA LYS A 98 -7.93 -5.87 -11.17
C LYS A 98 -7.49 -6.99 -10.23
N LYS A 99 -7.97 -8.21 -10.47
CA LYS A 99 -7.67 -9.37 -9.62
C LYS A 99 -6.16 -9.53 -9.43
N GLY A 100 -5.73 -9.68 -8.17
CA GLY A 100 -4.33 -9.88 -7.82
C GLY A 100 -3.52 -8.61 -7.68
N ALA A 101 -4.07 -7.44 -8.02
CA ALA A 101 -3.31 -6.19 -7.98
C ALA A 101 -3.01 -5.73 -6.56
N GLY A 102 -3.87 -6.03 -5.58
CA GLY A 102 -3.60 -5.69 -4.20
C GLY A 102 -2.35 -6.35 -3.67
N ARG A 103 -2.18 -7.65 -3.97
CA ARG A 103 -0.99 -8.39 -3.61
C ARG A 103 0.25 -7.82 -4.31
N ARG A 104 0.11 -7.53 -5.59
CA ARG A 104 1.21 -7.02 -6.39
C ARG A 104 1.67 -5.65 -5.92
N ILE A 105 0.74 -4.75 -5.60
CA ILE A 105 1.11 -3.40 -5.18
C ILE A 105 1.82 -3.40 -3.82
N ILE A 106 1.43 -4.28 -2.92
CA ILE A 106 2.14 -4.43 -1.65
C ILE A 106 3.58 -4.88 -1.89
N SER A 107 3.76 -5.85 -2.79
CA SER A 107 5.09 -6.32 -3.15
C SER A 107 5.95 -5.20 -3.75
N GLU A 108 5.38 -4.40 -4.65
CA GLU A 108 6.11 -3.28 -5.25
C GLU A 108 6.42 -2.18 -4.22
N LEU A 109 5.49 -1.91 -3.32
CA LEU A 109 5.74 -0.95 -2.25
C LEU A 109 6.86 -1.42 -1.33
N LEU A 110 6.86 -2.71 -0.97
CA LEU A 110 7.91 -3.27 -0.13
C LEU A 110 9.29 -3.14 -0.79
N LYS A 111 9.37 -3.40 -2.09
CA LYS A 111 10.61 -3.21 -2.85
C LYS A 111 11.07 -1.77 -2.81
N PHE A 112 10.15 -0.83 -3.02
CA PHE A 112 10.46 0.59 -2.97
C PHE A 112 10.98 1.00 -1.58
N VAL A 113 10.28 0.59 -0.54
CA VAL A 113 10.64 0.90 0.85
C VAL A 113 12.04 0.39 1.17
N LYS A 114 12.40 -0.79 0.67
CA LYS A 114 13.73 -1.36 0.90
C LYS A 114 14.85 -0.59 0.21
N THR A 115 14.53 0.24 -0.76
CA THR A 115 15.53 1.13 -1.38
C THR A 115 15.72 2.42 -0.59
N CYS A 116 14.86 2.71 0.38
CA CYS A 116 14.95 3.92 1.18
C CYS A 116 15.75 3.62 2.45
N ASP A 117 16.95 4.15 2.55
CA ASP A 117 17.88 3.82 3.64
C ASP A 117 17.31 4.12 5.02
N ASN A 118 16.50 5.15 5.14
CA ASN A 118 15.93 5.56 6.43
C ASN A 118 14.68 4.77 6.83
N ILE A 119 14.03 4.07 5.90
CA ILE A 119 12.79 3.33 6.20
C ILE A 119 13.15 1.92 6.64
N GLN A 120 12.78 1.59 7.88
CA GLN A 120 13.15 0.32 8.51
C GLN A 120 12.09 -0.77 8.34
N SER A 121 10.83 -0.38 8.17
CA SER A 121 9.74 -1.35 8.07
C SER A 121 8.54 -0.81 7.34
N LEU A 122 7.73 -1.72 6.80
CA LEU A 122 6.42 -1.46 6.21
C LEU A 122 5.38 -2.08 7.14
N VAL A 123 4.55 -1.22 7.73
CA VAL A 123 3.53 -1.63 8.69
C VAL A 123 2.17 -1.16 8.19
N THR A 124 1.10 -1.84 8.55
CA THR A 124 -0.25 -1.43 8.16
C THR A 124 -0.98 -0.76 9.32
N LEU A 125 -1.98 0.05 8.99
CA LEU A 125 -3.03 0.45 9.91
C LEU A 125 -4.33 -0.08 9.31
N SER A 126 -4.78 -1.24 9.77
CA SER A 126 -5.86 -2.00 9.15
C SER A 126 -7.11 -2.02 10.03
N PRO A 127 -8.31 -2.10 9.44
CA PRO A 127 -9.51 -2.29 10.25
C PRO A 127 -9.52 -3.68 10.88
N LEU A 128 -10.26 -3.83 11.99
CA LEU A 128 -10.45 -5.13 12.65
C LEU A 128 -11.55 -5.92 11.95
N THR A 129 -11.27 -6.39 10.73
CA THR A 129 -12.22 -7.18 9.96
C THR A 129 -11.58 -8.48 9.52
N PRO A 130 -12.38 -9.57 9.36
CA PRO A 130 -11.84 -10.82 8.85
C PRO A 130 -11.21 -10.66 7.47
N MET A 131 -11.79 -9.83 6.62
CA MET A 131 -11.27 -9.62 5.26
C MET A 131 -9.87 -9.02 5.31
N ALA A 132 -9.64 -7.96 6.11
CA ALA A 132 -8.34 -7.34 6.23
C ALA A 132 -7.32 -8.30 6.83
N THR A 133 -7.71 -9.03 7.87
CA THR A 133 -6.84 -10.02 8.51
C THR A 133 -6.40 -11.08 7.52
N HIS A 134 -7.35 -11.68 6.80
CA HIS A 134 -7.03 -12.72 5.82
C HIS A 134 -6.13 -12.19 4.71
N PHE A 135 -6.41 -10.99 4.24
CA PHE A 135 -5.63 -10.40 3.15
C PHE A 135 -4.16 -10.25 3.55
N HIS A 136 -3.91 -9.66 4.71
CA HIS A 136 -2.52 -9.40 5.13
C HIS A 136 -1.78 -10.68 5.52
N ILE A 137 -2.43 -11.58 6.25
CA ILE A 137 -1.81 -12.86 6.62
C ILE A 137 -1.49 -13.68 5.37
N ARG A 138 -2.42 -13.76 4.42
CA ARG A 138 -2.22 -14.52 3.20
C ARG A 138 -1.08 -13.95 2.35
N ASN A 139 -0.84 -12.65 2.44
CA ASN A 139 0.24 -12.00 1.69
C ASN A 139 1.55 -11.96 2.46
N GLY A 140 1.66 -12.67 3.57
CA GLY A 140 2.92 -12.86 4.27
C GLY A 140 3.21 -11.89 5.40
N ALA A 141 2.25 -11.05 5.78
CA ALA A 141 2.45 -10.13 6.88
C ALA A 141 2.31 -10.82 8.22
N LYS A 142 2.96 -10.27 9.23
CA LYS A 142 2.87 -10.74 10.60
C LYS A 142 2.06 -9.74 11.43
N LEU A 143 1.07 -10.25 12.18
CA LEU A 143 0.32 -9.41 13.11
C LEU A 143 1.24 -9.00 14.26
N ILE A 144 1.39 -7.69 14.47
CA ILE A 144 2.25 -7.19 15.54
C ILE A 144 1.48 -6.50 16.66
N LYS A 145 0.24 -6.03 16.39
CA LYS A 145 -0.53 -5.38 17.43
C LYS A 145 -2.02 -5.36 17.10
N ILE A 146 -2.86 -5.58 18.11
CA ILE A 146 -4.31 -5.40 18.02
C ILE A 146 -4.67 -4.21 18.90
N ASN A 147 -5.39 -3.25 18.33
CA ASN A 147 -5.82 -2.01 18.99
C ASN A 147 -7.34 -2.04 19.18
N PRO A 148 -7.93 -1.08 19.89
CA PRO A 148 -9.39 -1.09 20.11
C PRO A 148 -10.22 -1.11 18.84
N THR A 149 -9.79 -0.41 17.77
CA THR A 149 -10.54 -0.34 16.51
C THR A 149 -9.73 -0.72 15.28
N THR A 150 -8.42 -0.99 15.43
CA THR A 150 -7.54 -1.30 14.31
C THR A 150 -6.58 -2.41 14.67
N GLN A 151 -5.78 -2.82 13.70
CA GLN A 151 -4.68 -3.76 13.91
C GLN A 151 -3.52 -3.40 13.01
N ASN A 152 -2.33 -3.76 13.43
CA ASN A 152 -1.11 -3.47 12.68
C ASN A 152 -0.44 -4.79 12.25
N PHE A 153 -0.13 -4.88 10.97
CA PHE A 153 0.64 -5.99 10.40
C PHE A 153 1.97 -5.45 9.90
N GLU A 154 3.00 -6.28 9.93
CA GLU A 154 4.31 -5.92 9.41
C GLU A 154 4.68 -6.82 8.23
N TYR A 155 5.13 -6.20 7.15
CA TYR A 155 5.67 -6.89 5.97
C TYR A 155 7.19 -6.83 5.98
N LYS A 156 7.84 -7.93 5.55
CA LYS A 156 9.30 -8.01 5.45
C LYS A 156 9.78 -8.52 4.11
#